data_17b6369d376c62b86aa718db7d625f00
#
_entry.id   17b6369d376c62b86aa718db7d625f00
#
_cell.length_a   1.000
_cell.length_b   1.000
_cell.length_c   1.000
_cell.angle_alpha   90.00
_cell.angle_beta   90.00
_cell.angle_gamma   90.00
#
_symmetry.space_group_name_H-M   'P 1'
#
loop_
_entity.id
_entity.type
_entity.pdbx_description
1 polymer ?
#
loop_
_entity_poly.entity_id
_entity_poly.type
_entity_poly.pdbx_seq_one_letter_code
_entity_poly.pdbx_strand_id
1 'polypeptide(L)'
;LALVRRKNGKVVNSVVHTLTRDSENERQRVDQIALLDMALRFNPDIIVVGEMRGPEANAAQEAARTGVAVVTTIHSMSCDATYRRMVSLCKRAVDMSDETLMGFVTEAYPIVAFCKQLENKERCLMEIMECEIRTDGTRKFRPLFQYHITENRVENGKFIIAGSHRQVNPISESLARRLMENGMPQDMLERLLAMPAEKEVETT
;
A
#
# COMPACT_ATOMS: atom_id res chain seq x y z
N LEU A 1 -3.69 14.95 2.81
CA LEU A 1 -2.42 14.33 3.22
C LEU A 1 -1.38 15.41 3.43
N ALA A 2 -0.79 15.51 4.64
CA ALA A 2 0.29 16.43 4.93
C ALA A 2 1.63 15.85 4.41
N LEU A 3 1.85 15.95 3.10
CA LEU A 3 3.05 15.40 2.45
C LEU A 3 4.25 16.35 2.52
N VAL A 4 4.04 17.61 2.92
CA VAL A 4 5.12 18.60 3.03
C VAL A 4 6.00 18.29 4.24
N ARG A 5 7.27 17.98 3.99
CA ARG A 5 8.26 17.72 5.04
C ARG A 5 8.97 19.02 5.43
N ARG A 6 9.20 19.20 6.73
CA ARG A 6 9.95 20.33 7.27
C ARG A 6 11.11 19.83 8.12
N LYS A 7 12.27 20.48 7.96
CA LYS A 7 13.46 20.29 8.81
C LYS A 7 13.90 21.67 9.27
N ASN A 8 13.99 21.86 10.58
CA ASN A 8 14.33 23.17 11.19
C ASN A 8 13.45 24.32 10.64
N GLY A 9 12.13 24.08 10.51
CA GLY A 9 11.17 25.06 10.00
C GLY A 9 11.15 25.26 8.49
N LYS A 10 12.15 24.77 7.76
CA LYS A 10 12.25 24.90 6.29
C LYS A 10 11.62 23.69 5.59
N VAL A 11 10.94 23.94 4.49
CA VAL A 11 10.42 22.88 3.60
C VAL A 11 11.60 22.23 2.89
N VAL A 12 11.65 20.89 2.91
CA VAL A 12 12.78 20.10 2.36
C VAL A 12 12.36 19.19 1.19
N ASN A 13 11.10 19.26 0.77
CA ASN A 13 10.61 18.56 -0.41
C ASN A 13 9.63 19.43 -1.20
N SER A 14 9.50 19.18 -2.50
CA SER A 14 8.49 19.80 -3.35
C SER A 14 7.26 18.91 -3.42
N VAL A 15 6.07 19.49 -3.26
CA VAL A 15 4.79 18.76 -3.38
C VAL A 15 3.88 19.55 -4.30
N VAL A 16 3.42 18.88 -5.35
CA VAL A 16 2.39 19.39 -6.27
C VAL A 16 1.07 18.69 -5.93
N HIS A 17 0.04 19.48 -5.62
CA HIS A 17 -1.31 18.97 -5.40
C HIS A 17 -2.14 19.23 -6.64
N THR A 18 -2.79 18.18 -7.14
CA THR A 18 -3.70 18.25 -8.26
C THR A 18 -5.08 17.76 -7.85
N LEU A 19 -6.10 18.29 -8.50
CA LEU A 19 -7.49 17.91 -8.27
C LEU A 19 -8.16 17.61 -9.62
N THR A 20 -9.03 16.61 -9.63
CA THR A 20 -9.92 16.37 -10.76
C THR A 20 -10.88 17.51 -10.90
N ARG A 21 -11.25 17.82 -12.13
CA ARG A 21 -12.29 18.81 -12.45
C ARG A 21 -13.35 18.15 -13.32
N ASP A 22 -14.55 18.06 -12.78
CA ASP A 22 -15.70 17.66 -13.55
C ASP A 22 -16.22 18.85 -14.37
N SER A 23 -16.65 18.61 -15.60
CA SER A 23 -17.21 19.63 -16.51
C SER A 23 -18.08 18.95 -17.56
N GLU A 24 -19.19 19.61 -17.92
CA GLU A 24 -20.01 19.22 -19.06
C GLU A 24 -19.26 19.41 -20.39
N ASN A 25 -18.30 20.33 -20.42
CA ASN A 25 -17.41 20.53 -21.56
C ASN A 25 -16.21 19.57 -21.43
N GLU A 26 -16.14 18.56 -22.30
CA GLU A 26 -15.06 17.53 -22.30
C GLU A 26 -13.66 18.14 -22.36
N ARG A 27 -13.47 19.27 -23.07
CA ARG A 27 -12.16 19.95 -23.16
C ARG A 27 -11.71 20.57 -21.83
N GLN A 28 -12.62 20.73 -20.88
CA GLN A 28 -12.35 21.31 -19.56
C GLN A 28 -12.38 20.26 -18.46
N ARG A 29 -12.80 19.04 -18.78
CA ARG A 29 -12.80 17.92 -17.85
C ARG A 29 -11.37 17.44 -17.63
N VAL A 30 -11.03 17.22 -16.36
CA VAL A 30 -9.73 16.67 -15.96
C VAL A 30 -10.01 15.50 -15.02
N ASP A 31 -9.78 14.29 -15.46
CA ASP A 31 -9.94 13.08 -14.68
C ASP A 31 -8.61 12.62 -14.04
N GLN A 32 -8.64 11.55 -13.28
CA GLN A 32 -7.44 11.01 -12.60
C GLN A 32 -6.41 10.47 -13.60
N ILE A 33 -6.82 9.94 -14.74
CA ILE A 33 -5.91 9.41 -15.75
C ILE A 33 -5.10 10.57 -16.36
N ALA A 34 -5.76 11.65 -16.74
CA ALA A 34 -5.10 12.85 -17.25
C ALA A 34 -4.13 13.47 -16.23
N LEU A 35 -4.48 13.42 -14.93
CA LEU A 35 -3.60 13.88 -13.86
C LEU A 35 -2.38 12.96 -13.66
N LEU A 36 -2.52 11.66 -13.82
CA LEU A 36 -1.41 10.70 -13.77
C LEU A 36 -0.44 10.92 -14.93
N ASP A 37 -0.95 11.05 -16.15
CA ASP A 37 -0.14 11.35 -17.34
C ASP A 37 0.63 12.66 -17.21
N MET A 38 0.00 13.67 -16.64
CA MET A 38 0.64 14.95 -16.35
C MET A 38 1.71 14.79 -15.25
N ALA A 39 1.41 14.05 -14.18
CA ALA A 39 2.34 13.85 -13.08
C ALA A 39 3.64 13.19 -13.53
N LEU A 40 3.58 12.19 -14.41
CA LEU A 40 4.76 11.51 -14.96
C LEU A 40 5.70 12.48 -15.72
N ARG A 41 5.16 13.57 -16.31
CA ARG A 41 5.96 14.58 -17.01
C ARG A 41 6.74 15.52 -16.09
N PHE A 42 6.37 15.55 -14.79
CA PHE A 42 7.11 16.32 -13.77
C PHE A 42 8.33 15.58 -13.23
N ASN A 43 8.61 14.36 -13.70
CA ASN A 43 9.69 13.50 -13.19
C ASN A 43 9.63 13.37 -11.65
N PRO A 44 8.53 12.88 -11.09
CA PRO A 44 8.36 12.82 -9.64
C PRO A 44 9.11 11.62 -9.04
N ASP A 45 9.62 11.78 -7.83
CA ASP A 45 10.12 10.65 -7.04
C ASP A 45 9.00 9.73 -6.56
N ILE A 46 7.83 10.34 -6.22
CA ILE A 46 6.67 9.61 -5.69
C ILE A 46 5.39 10.22 -6.25
N ILE A 47 4.49 9.38 -6.76
CA ILE A 47 3.11 9.74 -7.08
C ILE A 47 2.19 9.22 -5.99
N VAL A 48 1.34 10.09 -5.44
CA VAL A 48 0.31 9.71 -4.47
C VAL A 48 -1.06 9.84 -5.13
N VAL A 49 -1.69 8.70 -5.42
CA VAL A 49 -3.08 8.64 -5.88
C VAL A 49 -3.97 8.57 -4.65
N GLY A 50 -4.80 9.59 -4.46
CA GLY A 50 -5.59 9.72 -3.23
C GLY A 50 -6.49 8.51 -2.96
N GLU A 51 -7.17 8.01 -4.01
CA GLU A 51 -7.97 6.79 -3.96
C GLU A 51 -8.20 6.25 -5.37
N MET A 52 -8.19 4.93 -5.52
CA MET A 52 -8.56 4.25 -6.77
C MET A 52 -9.94 3.61 -6.64
N ARG A 53 -10.86 3.96 -7.55
CA ARG A 53 -12.25 3.47 -7.60
C ARG A 53 -12.66 2.96 -8.97
N GLY A 54 -11.89 3.23 -10.01
CA GLY A 54 -12.26 3.03 -11.40
C GLY A 54 -11.08 2.68 -12.30
N PRO A 55 -11.16 3.02 -13.60
CA PRO A 55 -10.17 2.66 -14.61
C PRO A 55 -8.78 3.29 -14.39
N GLU A 56 -8.68 4.35 -13.58
CA GLU A 56 -7.41 4.98 -13.20
C GLU A 56 -6.45 4.01 -12.50
N ALA A 57 -6.96 2.91 -11.96
CA ALA A 57 -6.14 1.85 -11.36
C ALA A 57 -5.15 1.25 -12.38
N ASN A 58 -5.54 1.15 -13.66
CA ASN A 58 -4.65 0.69 -14.70
C ASN A 58 -3.52 1.69 -14.97
N ALA A 59 -3.82 2.97 -15.13
CA ALA A 59 -2.81 4.00 -15.34
C ALA A 59 -1.85 4.12 -14.13
N ALA A 60 -2.36 3.96 -12.91
CA ALA A 60 -1.55 4.01 -11.69
C ALA A 60 -0.57 2.82 -11.58
N GLN A 61 -1.01 1.60 -11.92
CA GLN A 61 -0.11 0.44 -11.92
C GLN A 61 0.93 0.54 -13.06
N GLU A 62 0.58 1.06 -14.22
CA GLU A 62 1.52 1.32 -15.31
C GLU A 62 2.57 2.34 -14.88
N ALA A 63 2.18 3.46 -14.26
CA ALA A 63 3.11 4.44 -13.71
C ALA A 63 4.10 3.81 -12.71
N ALA A 64 3.62 2.95 -11.79
CA ALA A 64 4.49 2.25 -10.84
C ALA A 64 5.51 1.32 -11.52
N ARG A 65 5.16 0.71 -12.65
CA ARG A 65 6.03 -0.18 -13.42
C ARG A 65 7.05 0.55 -14.28
N THR A 66 6.90 1.86 -14.50
CA THR A 66 7.94 2.68 -15.14
C THR A 66 9.10 3.07 -14.21
N GLY A 67 9.04 2.69 -12.93
CA GLY A 67 10.08 2.96 -11.94
C GLY A 67 9.75 4.11 -10.98
N VAL A 68 8.60 4.77 -11.14
CA VAL A 68 8.14 5.79 -10.20
C VAL A 68 7.47 5.12 -9.00
N ALA A 69 7.82 5.52 -7.77
CA ALA A 69 7.14 5.01 -6.58
C ALA A 69 5.68 5.52 -6.54
N VAL A 70 4.72 4.60 -6.48
CA VAL A 70 3.29 4.95 -6.40
C VAL A 70 2.71 4.50 -5.07
N VAL A 71 2.06 5.42 -4.37
CA VAL A 71 1.29 5.14 -3.15
C VAL A 71 -0.18 5.47 -3.42
N THR A 72 -1.07 4.59 -3.04
CA THR A 72 -2.50 4.77 -3.25
C THR A 72 -3.33 4.19 -2.12
N THR A 73 -4.60 4.56 -2.05
CA THR A 73 -5.59 3.91 -1.20
C THR A 73 -6.69 3.27 -2.03
N ILE A 74 -7.25 2.19 -1.52
CA ILE A 74 -8.34 1.45 -2.15
C ILE A 74 -9.20 0.81 -1.06
N HIS A 75 -10.52 0.83 -1.22
CA HIS A 75 -11.40 0.10 -0.31
C HIS A 75 -11.36 -1.40 -0.61
N SER A 76 -11.02 -2.19 0.41
CA SER A 76 -10.98 -3.66 0.34
C SER A 76 -11.26 -4.27 1.71
N MET A 77 -11.43 -5.58 1.78
CA MET A 77 -11.74 -6.32 3.01
C MET A 77 -10.50 -6.97 3.65
N SER A 78 -9.39 -7.09 2.91
CA SER A 78 -8.12 -7.68 3.36
C SER A 78 -7.00 -7.32 2.39
N CYS A 79 -5.73 -7.59 2.76
CA CYS A 79 -4.59 -7.43 1.86
C CYS A 79 -4.74 -8.26 0.58
N ASP A 80 -5.10 -9.53 0.71
CA ASP A 80 -5.30 -10.43 -0.44
C ASP A 80 -6.45 -9.98 -1.35
N ALA A 81 -7.59 -9.58 -0.76
CA ALA A 81 -8.72 -9.06 -1.52
C ALA A 81 -8.38 -7.75 -2.27
N THR A 82 -7.39 -6.99 -1.81
CA THR A 82 -6.94 -5.76 -2.45
C THR A 82 -6.40 -6.02 -3.85
N TYR A 83 -5.58 -7.06 -4.04
CA TYR A 83 -5.04 -7.40 -5.35
C TYR A 83 -6.15 -7.79 -6.34
N ARG A 84 -7.10 -8.63 -5.93
CA ARG A 84 -8.27 -8.99 -6.76
C ARG A 84 -9.13 -7.77 -7.08
N ARG A 85 -9.31 -6.89 -6.12
CA ARG A 85 -10.03 -5.63 -6.32
C ARG A 85 -9.34 -4.76 -7.37
N MET A 86 -8.01 -4.61 -7.31
CA MET A 86 -7.24 -3.83 -8.30
C MET A 86 -7.36 -4.42 -9.69
N VAL A 87 -7.22 -5.73 -9.85
CA VAL A 87 -7.45 -6.42 -11.14
C VAL A 87 -8.83 -6.07 -11.69
N SER A 88 -9.87 -6.17 -10.87
CA SER A 88 -11.24 -5.81 -11.27
C SER A 88 -11.40 -4.34 -11.70
N LEU A 89 -10.65 -3.41 -11.10
CA LEU A 89 -10.64 -2.02 -11.50
C LEU A 89 -9.87 -1.80 -12.82
N CYS A 90 -8.70 -2.44 -12.99
CA CYS A 90 -7.91 -2.36 -14.21
C CYS A 90 -8.68 -2.88 -15.44
N LYS A 91 -9.48 -3.93 -15.28
CA LYS A 91 -10.35 -4.48 -16.34
C LYS A 91 -11.39 -3.48 -16.86
N ARG A 92 -11.67 -2.40 -16.15
CA ARG A 92 -12.55 -1.33 -16.65
C ARG A 92 -11.87 -0.47 -17.72
N ALA A 93 -10.54 -0.48 -17.77
CA ALA A 93 -9.75 0.28 -18.74
C ALA A 93 -9.25 -0.60 -19.91
N VAL A 94 -8.94 -1.88 -19.65
CA VAL A 94 -8.28 -2.76 -20.61
C VAL A 94 -8.91 -4.16 -20.61
N ASP A 95 -8.95 -4.78 -21.79
CA ASP A 95 -9.40 -6.17 -21.96
C ASP A 95 -8.19 -7.11 -21.93
N MET A 96 -7.80 -7.48 -20.73
CA MET A 96 -6.71 -8.42 -20.45
C MET A 96 -7.17 -9.52 -19.50
N SER A 97 -6.46 -10.66 -19.51
CA SER A 97 -6.75 -11.75 -18.59
C SER A 97 -6.49 -11.34 -17.14
N ASP A 98 -7.23 -11.93 -16.21
CA ASP A 98 -7.04 -11.70 -14.76
C ASP A 98 -5.61 -12.06 -14.34
N GLU A 99 -5.02 -13.12 -14.91
CA GLU A 99 -3.66 -13.56 -14.62
C GLU A 99 -2.61 -12.52 -15.06
N THR A 100 -2.78 -11.94 -16.25
CA THR A 100 -1.89 -10.88 -16.76
C THR A 100 -1.97 -9.65 -15.86
N LEU A 101 -3.19 -9.20 -15.55
CA LEU A 101 -3.40 -8.03 -14.69
C LEU A 101 -2.93 -8.29 -13.26
N MET A 102 -3.10 -9.50 -12.73
CA MET A 102 -2.57 -9.88 -11.42
C MET A 102 -1.03 -9.78 -11.42
N GLY A 103 -0.36 -10.18 -12.51
CA GLY A 103 1.07 -9.98 -12.69
C GLY A 103 1.45 -8.51 -12.56
N PHE A 104 0.81 -7.66 -13.31
CA PHE A 104 1.09 -6.21 -13.33
C PHE A 104 0.84 -5.55 -11.97
N VAL A 105 -0.29 -5.86 -11.35
CA VAL A 105 -0.67 -5.28 -10.06
C VAL A 105 0.29 -5.70 -8.93
N THR A 106 0.70 -6.97 -8.91
CA THR A 106 1.63 -7.48 -7.88
C THR A 106 3.06 -6.98 -8.08
N GLU A 107 3.48 -6.75 -9.32
CA GLU A 107 4.75 -6.09 -9.64
C GLU A 107 4.76 -4.62 -9.20
N ALA A 108 3.67 -3.90 -9.50
CA ALA A 108 3.51 -2.50 -9.16
C ALA A 108 3.42 -2.24 -7.65
N TYR A 109 2.72 -3.10 -6.93
CA TYR A 109 2.41 -2.95 -5.50
C TYR A 109 2.86 -4.18 -4.70
N PRO A 110 4.16 -4.35 -4.46
CA PRO A 110 4.67 -5.50 -3.70
C PRO A 110 4.23 -5.50 -2.24
N ILE A 111 3.82 -4.35 -1.69
CA ILE A 111 3.38 -4.20 -0.30
C ILE A 111 1.95 -3.66 -0.25
N VAL A 112 1.12 -4.31 0.54
CA VAL A 112 -0.24 -3.85 0.88
C VAL A 112 -0.37 -3.74 2.40
N ALA A 113 -0.91 -2.62 2.86
CA ALA A 113 -1.24 -2.37 4.26
C ALA A 113 -2.76 -2.27 4.40
N PHE A 114 -3.36 -3.13 5.22
CA PHE A 114 -4.80 -3.18 5.46
C PHE A 114 -5.14 -2.52 6.79
N CYS A 115 -5.94 -1.46 6.72
CA CYS A 115 -6.47 -0.73 7.88
C CYS A 115 -7.97 -0.98 8.03
N LYS A 116 -8.41 -1.14 9.27
CA LYS A 116 -9.83 -1.34 9.60
C LYS A 116 -10.23 -0.43 10.76
N GLN A 117 -11.45 0.09 10.72
CA GLN A 117 -12.06 0.68 11.89
C GLN A 117 -12.69 -0.43 12.73
N LEU A 118 -12.25 -0.55 13.99
CA LEU A 118 -12.76 -1.51 14.96
C LEU A 118 -14.09 -1.01 15.58
N GLU A 119 -14.79 -1.87 16.32
CA GLU A 119 -16.07 -1.53 16.95
C GLU A 119 -15.95 -0.42 18.00
N ASN A 120 -14.80 -0.27 18.65
CA ASN A 120 -14.48 0.86 19.54
C ASN A 120 -14.21 2.18 18.78
N LYS A 121 -14.41 2.20 17.45
CA LYS A 121 -14.19 3.33 16.53
C LYS A 121 -12.72 3.70 16.29
N GLU A 122 -11.78 3.01 16.88
CA GLU A 122 -10.36 3.18 16.58
C GLU A 122 -10.02 2.62 15.19
N ARG A 123 -9.13 3.32 14.48
CA ARG A 123 -8.56 2.85 13.22
C ARG A 123 -7.27 2.11 13.49
N CYS A 124 -7.24 0.84 13.13
CA CYS A 124 -6.12 -0.04 13.36
C CYS A 124 -5.52 -0.54 12.05
N LEU A 125 -4.19 -0.57 11.96
CA LEU A 125 -3.46 -1.29 10.91
C LEU A 125 -3.52 -2.78 11.27
N MET A 126 -4.32 -3.54 10.53
CA MET A 126 -4.57 -4.95 10.82
C MET A 126 -3.48 -5.86 10.27
N GLU A 127 -2.95 -5.53 9.10
CA GLU A 127 -1.99 -6.38 8.40
C GLU A 127 -1.12 -5.56 7.45
N ILE A 128 0.15 -5.96 7.33
CA ILE A 128 1.04 -5.61 6.22
C ILE A 128 1.45 -6.90 5.54
N MET A 129 1.23 -6.97 4.22
CA MET A 129 1.50 -8.14 3.40
C MET A 129 2.45 -7.79 2.26
N GLU A 130 3.41 -8.68 2.02
CA GLU A 130 4.26 -8.68 0.82
C GLU A 130 3.71 -9.66 -0.23
N CYS A 131 3.70 -9.27 -1.49
CA CYS A 131 3.62 -10.18 -2.61
C CYS A 131 5.02 -10.43 -3.18
N GLU A 132 5.62 -11.56 -2.84
CA GLU A 132 6.90 -12.02 -3.37
C GLU A 132 6.68 -12.67 -4.74
N ILE A 133 7.30 -12.12 -5.79
CA ILE A 133 7.36 -12.75 -7.10
C ILE A 133 8.63 -13.58 -7.17
N ARG A 134 8.49 -14.90 -7.34
CA ARG A 134 9.61 -15.83 -7.39
C ARG A 134 10.21 -15.92 -8.78
N THR A 135 11.40 -16.50 -8.87
CA THR A 135 12.14 -16.68 -10.14
C THR A 135 11.40 -17.56 -11.16
N ASP A 136 10.51 -18.44 -10.69
CA ASP A 136 9.66 -19.28 -11.54
C ASP A 136 8.36 -18.56 -11.99
N GLY A 137 8.20 -17.27 -11.63
CA GLY A 137 7.03 -16.46 -11.93
C GLY A 137 5.85 -16.67 -10.97
N THR A 138 5.95 -17.61 -10.02
CA THR A 138 4.90 -17.80 -9.03
C THR A 138 4.86 -16.66 -8.02
N ARG A 139 3.69 -16.38 -7.48
CA ARG A 139 3.45 -15.35 -6.46
C ARG A 139 3.21 -15.98 -5.10
N LYS A 140 3.90 -15.47 -4.10
CA LYS A 140 3.69 -15.85 -2.69
C LYS A 140 3.24 -14.64 -1.90
N PHE A 141 2.04 -14.69 -1.39
CA PHE A 141 1.51 -13.71 -0.45
C PHE A 141 2.01 -14.03 0.96
N ARG A 142 2.76 -13.10 1.53
CA ARG A 142 3.45 -13.26 2.82
C ARG A 142 2.99 -12.17 3.79
N PRO A 143 2.17 -12.48 4.80
CA PRO A 143 1.93 -11.52 5.88
C PRO A 143 3.25 -11.22 6.60
N LEU A 144 3.60 -9.95 6.73
CA LEU A 144 4.80 -9.50 7.43
C LEU A 144 4.48 -9.11 8.87
N PHE A 145 3.44 -8.32 9.05
CA PHE A 145 2.97 -7.84 10.36
C PHE A 145 1.47 -8.05 10.45
N GLN A 146 1.00 -8.46 11.64
CA GLN A 146 -0.42 -8.60 11.95
C GLN A 146 -0.74 -7.99 13.31
N TYR A 147 -1.93 -7.43 13.43
CA TYR A 147 -2.49 -6.99 14.70
C TYR A 147 -3.24 -8.14 15.35
N HIS A 148 -2.74 -8.58 16.49
CA HIS A 148 -3.38 -9.61 17.30
C HIS A 148 -4.24 -8.97 18.36
N ILE A 149 -5.55 -9.19 18.30
CA ILE A 149 -6.50 -8.75 19.33
C ILE A 149 -6.33 -9.72 20.52
N THR A 150 -5.98 -9.18 21.67
CA THR A 150 -5.82 -9.93 22.94
C THR A 150 -7.00 -9.75 23.86
N GLU A 151 -7.76 -8.68 23.68
CA GLU A 151 -8.95 -8.38 24.47
C GLU A 151 -10.06 -7.84 23.55
N ASN A 152 -11.26 -8.38 23.71
CA ASN A 152 -12.47 -7.89 23.04
C ASN A 152 -13.67 -8.13 23.97
N ARG A 153 -14.09 -7.09 24.67
CA ARG A 153 -15.22 -7.15 25.61
C ARG A 153 -16.10 -5.89 25.56
N VAL A 154 -17.28 -6.00 26.08
CA VAL A 154 -18.18 -4.86 26.25
C VAL A 154 -18.27 -4.51 27.74
N GLU A 155 -17.99 -3.26 28.07
CA GLU A 155 -18.09 -2.73 29.43
C GLU A 155 -18.86 -1.41 29.40
N ASN A 156 -19.91 -1.31 30.23
CA ASN A 156 -20.78 -0.13 30.27
C ASN A 156 -21.31 0.33 28.89
N GLY A 157 -21.64 -0.65 28.01
CA GLY A 157 -22.14 -0.39 26.64
C GLY A 157 -21.08 0.09 25.65
N LYS A 158 -19.78 0.05 26.01
CA LYS A 158 -18.66 0.42 25.15
C LYS A 158 -17.82 -0.81 24.79
N PHE A 159 -17.38 -0.90 23.54
CA PHE A 159 -16.41 -1.92 23.14
C PHE A 159 -15.01 -1.54 23.64
N ILE A 160 -14.38 -2.46 24.33
CA ILE A 160 -12.98 -2.41 24.73
C ILE A 160 -12.24 -3.45 23.91
N ILE A 161 -11.35 -2.98 23.05
CA ILE A 161 -10.55 -3.83 22.16
C ILE A 161 -9.09 -3.44 22.38
N ALA A 162 -8.30 -4.39 22.82
CA ALA A 162 -6.85 -4.22 22.97
C ALA A 162 -6.10 -5.28 22.16
N GLY A 163 -4.87 -4.98 21.79
CA GLY A 163 -4.03 -5.90 21.03
C GLY A 163 -2.65 -5.31 20.77
N SER A 164 -1.85 -6.05 20.04
CA SER A 164 -0.50 -5.64 19.68
C SER A 164 -0.14 -6.05 18.26
N HIS A 165 0.71 -5.28 17.62
CA HIS A 165 1.30 -5.64 16.35
C HIS A 165 2.44 -6.63 16.56
N ARG A 166 2.48 -7.68 15.74
CA ARG A 166 3.54 -8.68 15.74
C ARG A 166 4.08 -8.85 14.33
N GLN A 167 5.39 -8.97 14.22
CA GLN A 167 6.00 -9.46 13.00
C GLN A 167 5.77 -10.98 12.95
N VAL A 168 5.20 -11.48 11.85
CA VAL A 168 4.85 -12.90 11.68
C VAL A 168 5.74 -13.61 10.67
N ASN A 169 6.37 -12.85 9.77
CA ASN A 169 7.37 -13.33 8.84
C ASN A 169 8.44 -12.25 8.60
N PRO A 170 9.66 -12.63 8.26
CA PRO A 170 10.64 -11.70 7.71
C PRO A 170 10.22 -11.28 6.30
N ILE A 171 10.74 -10.15 5.82
CA ILE A 171 10.65 -9.76 4.41
C ILE A 171 11.41 -10.77 3.54
N SER A 172 11.05 -10.85 2.24
CA SER A 172 11.81 -11.66 1.29
C SER A 172 13.19 -11.04 0.99
N GLU A 173 14.12 -11.87 0.53
CA GLU A 173 15.44 -11.39 0.07
C GLU A 173 15.31 -10.43 -1.12
N SER A 174 14.32 -10.66 -2.00
CA SER A 174 14.05 -9.78 -3.14
C SER A 174 13.58 -8.40 -2.70
N LEU A 175 12.69 -8.32 -1.71
CA LEU A 175 12.27 -7.06 -1.13
C LEU A 175 13.41 -6.37 -0.36
N ALA A 176 14.19 -7.12 0.42
CA ALA A 176 15.35 -6.58 1.13
C ALA A 176 16.35 -5.93 0.18
N ARG A 177 16.67 -6.59 -0.94
CA ARG A 177 17.54 -6.04 -1.98
C ARG A 177 16.97 -4.75 -2.56
N ARG A 178 15.69 -4.73 -2.94
CA ARG A 178 15.00 -3.55 -3.46
C ARG A 178 15.01 -2.38 -2.49
N LEU A 179 14.81 -2.65 -1.21
CA LEU A 179 14.85 -1.62 -0.15
C LEU A 179 16.26 -1.07 0.03
N MET A 180 17.29 -1.94 -0.01
CA MET A 180 18.69 -1.53 0.07
C MET A 180 19.09 -0.66 -1.13
N GLU A 181 18.74 -1.04 -2.36
CA GLU A 181 18.98 -0.27 -3.57
C GLU A 181 18.31 1.12 -3.53
N ASN A 182 17.20 1.24 -2.81
CA ASN A 182 16.50 2.50 -2.59
C ASN A 182 16.92 3.24 -1.30
N GLY A 183 18.07 2.88 -0.73
CA GLY A 183 18.72 3.62 0.34
C GLY A 183 18.21 3.32 1.75
N MET A 184 17.58 2.18 1.97
CA MET A 184 17.23 1.77 3.34
C MET A 184 18.49 1.44 4.13
N PRO A 185 18.67 1.99 5.36
CA PRO A 185 19.81 1.68 6.22
C PRO A 185 19.90 0.18 6.57
N GLN A 186 21.14 -0.32 6.65
CA GLN A 186 21.39 -1.74 6.86
C GLN A 186 20.81 -2.25 8.18
N ASP A 187 20.93 -1.48 9.26
CA ASP A 187 20.38 -1.83 10.57
C ASP A 187 18.86 -2.00 10.56
N MET A 188 18.15 -1.21 9.74
CA MET A 188 16.71 -1.36 9.53
C MET A 188 16.39 -2.63 8.73
N LEU A 189 17.19 -2.94 7.69
CA LEU A 189 17.02 -4.16 6.90
C LEU A 189 17.22 -5.41 7.74
N GLU A 190 18.28 -5.45 8.57
CA GLU A 190 18.57 -6.55 9.48
C GLU A 190 17.39 -6.83 10.44
N ARG A 191 16.76 -5.77 10.96
CA ARG A 191 15.57 -5.90 11.81
C ARG A 191 14.34 -6.45 11.07
N LEU A 192 14.17 -6.15 9.78
CA LEU A 192 13.07 -6.67 8.97
C LEU A 192 13.31 -8.10 8.49
N LEU A 193 14.57 -8.50 8.35
CA LEU A 193 14.98 -9.87 7.99
C LEU A 193 14.98 -10.81 9.19
N ALA A 194 15.23 -10.29 10.38
CA ALA A 194 15.20 -11.08 11.60
C ALA A 194 13.76 -11.41 12.00
N MET A 195 13.50 -12.66 12.38
CA MET A 195 12.29 -12.97 13.14
C MET A 195 12.46 -12.44 14.58
N PRO A 196 11.47 -11.74 15.13
CA PRO A 196 11.54 -11.41 16.55
C PRO A 196 11.64 -12.70 17.36
N ALA A 197 12.56 -12.74 18.31
CA ALA A 197 12.64 -13.85 19.28
C ALA A 197 11.23 -14.00 19.90
N GLU A 198 10.72 -15.21 19.94
CA GLU A 198 9.49 -15.52 20.69
C GLU A 198 9.72 -15.06 22.14
N LYS A 199 9.07 -13.99 22.54
CA LYS A 199 8.97 -13.68 23.96
C LYS A 199 8.07 -14.76 24.54
N GLU A 200 8.68 -15.70 25.29
CA GLU A 200 7.93 -16.56 26.17
C GLU A 200 6.98 -15.69 26.99
N VAL A 201 5.68 -15.93 26.82
CA VAL A 201 4.67 -15.31 27.65
C VAL A 201 4.85 -15.95 29.01
N GLU A 202 5.59 -15.28 29.92
CA GLU A 202 5.53 -15.62 31.32
C GLU A 202 4.06 -15.59 31.76
N THR A 203 3.48 -16.77 31.87
CA THR A 203 2.20 -17.01 32.51
C THR A 203 2.40 -16.76 33.99
N THR A 204 2.03 -15.59 34.47
CA THR A 204 1.82 -15.29 35.89
C THR A 204 0.35 -15.38 36.20
#